data_7a0879afc59d95a6307c0c9c5041da98
#
_entry.id   7a0879afc59d95a6307c0c9c5041da98
#
_cell.length_a   1.000
_cell.length_b   1.000
_cell.length_c   1.000
_cell.angle_alpha   90.00
_cell.angle_beta   90.00
_cell.angle_gamma   90.00
#
_symmetry.space_group_name_H-M   'P 1'
#
loop_
_entity.id
_entity.type
_entity.pdbx_description
1 polymer ?
#
loop_
_entity_poly.entity_id
_entity_poly.type
_entity_poly.pdbx_seq_one_letter_code
_entity_poly.pdbx_strand_id
1 'polypeptide(L)'
;RELSLDREHVAVIVREAAPKAAPAASQHTFTGGIGKVLAVASGKGGVGKSTVTANLALTLRNMGYRVGILDADIYGPSQPKMFGVEGYLPDAERIDGEDCILPADAMGIKLMSIGFFIKPSDALIWRDAMATNALRQMIHQTKWGGLDFLLVDLPPGTGGVHLAIISELKVTGAVIVSTPQQVAVADVRRGVEMFRADKIEIPVVGIIENMAWFTPKELPENRYYIFGHGGARAFAEQNDVPFLGDIPIVQSVMDGSEEGRPAAGTDPAVESLYRSIAEKVVENMAKTC
;
A
#
# COMPACT_ATOMS: atom_id res chain seq x y z
N ARG A 1 -19.18 33.39 -9.49
CA ARG A 1 -19.98 32.62 -8.52
C ARG A 1 -19.24 31.30 -8.35
N GLU A 2 -18.39 31.25 -7.35
CA GLU A 2 -17.73 30.02 -6.91
C GLU A 2 -18.79 29.06 -6.37
N LEU A 3 -18.92 27.90 -6.98
CA LEU A 3 -19.64 26.77 -6.41
C LEU A 3 -18.71 26.11 -5.40
N SER A 4 -18.85 26.47 -4.13
CA SER A 4 -18.29 25.69 -3.05
C SER A 4 -19.07 24.35 -3.01
N LEU A 5 -18.47 23.29 -3.52
CA LEU A 5 -18.99 21.94 -3.36
C LEU A 5 -18.85 21.56 -1.89
N ASP A 6 -19.97 21.51 -1.21
CA ASP A 6 -20.02 21.20 0.23
C ASP A 6 -19.68 19.73 0.43
N ARG A 7 -18.98 19.42 1.53
CA ARG A 7 -18.56 18.04 1.91
C ARG A 7 -19.72 17.03 1.96
N GLU A 8 -20.94 17.51 2.07
CA GLU A 8 -22.17 16.69 2.00
C GLU A 8 -22.39 16.08 0.62
N HIS A 9 -21.97 16.69 -0.46
CA HIS A 9 -22.18 16.16 -1.82
C HIS A 9 -21.32 14.92 -2.12
N VAL A 10 -20.09 14.88 -1.62
CA VAL A 10 -19.21 13.71 -1.76
C VAL A 10 -19.71 12.55 -0.92
N ALA A 11 -20.26 12.82 0.28
CA ALA A 11 -20.88 11.82 1.13
C ALA A 11 -22.20 11.26 0.53
N VAL A 12 -22.92 12.07 -0.28
CA VAL A 12 -24.15 11.67 -0.97
C VAL A 12 -23.86 10.69 -2.11
N ILE A 13 -22.78 10.89 -2.87
CA ILE A 13 -22.38 9.95 -3.94
C ILE A 13 -22.11 8.56 -3.37
N VAL A 14 -21.48 8.46 -2.20
CA VAL A 14 -21.26 7.19 -1.51
C VAL A 14 -22.56 6.62 -0.88
N ARG A 15 -23.54 7.47 -0.52
CA ARG A 15 -24.80 7.04 0.08
C ARG A 15 -25.87 6.66 -0.94
N GLU A 16 -25.92 7.32 -2.11
CA GLU A 16 -26.89 7.00 -3.17
C GLU A 16 -26.53 5.76 -3.99
N ALA A 17 -25.30 5.28 -3.89
CA ALA A 17 -24.86 4.02 -4.51
C ALA A 17 -25.22 2.75 -3.71
N ALA A 18 -26.15 2.81 -2.75
CA ALA A 18 -26.74 1.59 -2.14
C ALA A 18 -27.68 0.88 -3.13
N PRO A 19 -27.49 -0.42 -3.41
CA PRO A 19 -27.79 -1.03 -4.70
C PRO A 19 -29.27 -1.37 -4.89
N LYS A 20 -29.86 -0.89 -5.98
CA LYS A 20 -30.81 -1.72 -6.73
C LYS A 20 -30.00 -2.63 -7.64
N ALA A 21 -30.20 -3.94 -7.52
CA ALA A 21 -29.64 -4.93 -8.43
C ALA A 21 -29.96 -4.53 -9.88
N ALA A 22 -28.98 -4.00 -10.58
CA ALA A 22 -29.04 -3.76 -12.01
C ALA A 22 -28.21 -4.83 -12.72
N PRO A 23 -28.60 -5.23 -13.96
CA PRO A 23 -27.95 -6.29 -14.70
C PRO A 23 -26.47 -5.94 -14.95
N ALA A 24 -25.61 -6.96 -15.00
CA ALA A 24 -24.19 -6.85 -15.27
C ALA A 24 -23.94 -6.07 -16.58
N ALA A 25 -23.81 -4.76 -16.48
CA ALA A 25 -23.23 -3.95 -17.51
C ALA A 25 -21.72 -4.20 -17.49
N SER A 26 -21.11 -4.33 -18.66
CA SER A 26 -19.67 -4.41 -18.83
C SER A 26 -19.02 -3.22 -18.13
N GLN A 27 -18.50 -3.43 -16.91
CA GLN A 27 -17.81 -2.39 -16.17
C GLN A 27 -16.49 -2.12 -16.90
N HIS A 28 -16.41 -1.00 -17.60
CA HIS A 28 -15.13 -0.46 -18.02
C HIS A 28 -14.34 -0.12 -16.75
N THR A 29 -13.38 -0.94 -16.44
CA THR A 29 -12.50 -0.71 -15.29
C THR A 29 -11.39 0.23 -15.70
N PHE A 30 -11.25 1.37 -15.03
CA PHE A 30 -10.13 2.32 -15.24
C PHE A 30 -8.77 1.75 -14.78
N THR A 31 -8.72 0.49 -14.40
CA THR A 31 -7.51 -0.29 -14.13
C THR A 31 -6.77 -0.73 -15.41
N GLY A 32 -7.36 -0.50 -16.58
CA GLY A 32 -6.68 -0.71 -17.85
C GLY A 32 -5.42 0.15 -17.98
N GLY A 33 -4.28 -0.49 -18.30
CA GLY A 33 -2.99 0.20 -18.43
C GLY A 33 -2.09 0.16 -17.19
N ILE A 34 -2.45 -0.60 -16.15
CA ILE A 34 -1.55 -0.91 -15.03
C ILE A 34 -0.70 -2.13 -15.39
N GLY A 35 0.62 -1.96 -15.40
CA GLY A 35 1.56 -3.02 -15.75
C GLY A 35 1.66 -4.09 -14.67
N LYS A 36 2.01 -3.69 -13.46
CA LYS A 36 2.18 -4.58 -12.29
C LYS A 36 1.40 -4.08 -11.09
N VAL A 37 0.72 -4.97 -10.39
CA VAL A 37 0.04 -4.67 -9.12
C VAL A 37 0.76 -5.40 -8.00
N LEU A 38 1.39 -4.64 -7.10
CA LEU A 38 2.17 -5.16 -5.98
C LEU A 38 1.40 -4.97 -4.67
N ALA A 39 0.92 -6.06 -4.09
CA ALA A 39 0.33 -6.02 -2.75
C ALA A 39 1.43 -5.89 -1.68
N VAL A 40 1.30 -4.91 -0.78
CA VAL A 40 2.16 -4.79 0.40
C VAL A 40 1.35 -5.20 1.62
N ALA A 41 1.75 -6.30 2.23
CA ALA A 41 1.03 -6.95 3.32
C ALA A 41 1.87 -7.03 4.59
N SER A 42 1.20 -7.22 5.72
CA SER A 42 1.85 -7.56 6.98
C SER A 42 0.95 -8.47 7.81
N GLY A 43 1.54 -9.38 8.55
CA GLY A 43 0.78 -10.29 9.41
C GLY A 43 0.13 -9.60 10.61
N LYS A 44 0.67 -8.47 11.06
CA LYS A 44 0.15 -7.65 12.17
C LYS A 44 0.35 -6.17 11.93
N GLY A 45 -0.37 -5.33 12.70
CA GLY A 45 -0.18 -3.89 12.72
C GLY A 45 1.12 -3.46 13.40
N GLY A 46 1.61 -2.26 13.08
CA GLY A 46 2.77 -1.65 13.75
C GLY A 46 4.14 -2.11 13.24
N VAL A 47 4.23 -2.92 12.18
CA VAL A 47 5.52 -3.33 11.59
C VAL A 47 6.09 -2.31 10.58
N GLY A 48 5.40 -1.20 10.33
CA GLY A 48 5.82 -0.17 9.39
C GLY A 48 5.49 -0.46 7.93
N LYS A 49 4.46 -1.30 7.66
CA LYS A 49 3.99 -1.64 6.32
C LYS A 49 3.78 -0.41 5.43
N SER A 50 2.99 0.54 5.90
CA SER A 50 2.64 1.76 5.13
C SER A 50 3.85 2.66 4.89
N THR A 51 4.76 2.76 5.86
CA THR A 51 6.04 3.49 5.70
C THR A 51 6.91 2.83 4.63
N VAL A 52 6.97 1.50 4.62
CA VAL A 52 7.69 0.75 3.58
C VAL A 52 7.03 0.97 2.22
N THR A 53 5.68 0.93 2.14
CA THR A 53 4.93 1.19 0.91
C THR A 53 5.26 2.57 0.34
N ALA A 54 5.21 3.62 1.17
CA ALA A 54 5.48 5.00 0.75
C ALA A 54 6.90 5.18 0.21
N ASN A 55 7.91 4.70 0.95
CA ASN A 55 9.31 4.84 0.55
C ASN A 55 9.64 3.97 -0.67
N LEU A 56 9.10 2.75 -0.77
CA LEU A 56 9.27 1.88 -1.94
C LEU A 56 8.63 2.50 -3.19
N ALA A 57 7.42 3.05 -3.09
CA ALA A 57 6.75 3.72 -4.19
C ALA A 57 7.54 4.94 -4.69
N LEU A 58 8.04 5.75 -3.76
CA LEU A 58 8.86 6.92 -4.09
C LEU A 58 10.18 6.51 -4.76
N THR A 59 10.80 5.43 -4.28
CA THR A 59 12.03 4.89 -4.88
C THR A 59 11.78 4.37 -6.28
N LEU A 60 10.71 3.61 -6.52
CA LEU A 60 10.34 3.15 -7.86
C LEU A 60 10.09 4.34 -8.81
N ARG A 61 9.44 5.40 -8.33
CA ARG A 61 9.25 6.64 -9.09
C ARG A 61 10.61 7.29 -9.41
N ASN A 62 11.54 7.35 -8.45
CA ASN A 62 12.90 7.87 -8.65
C ASN A 62 13.73 7.03 -9.65
N MET A 63 13.40 5.73 -9.78
CA MET A 63 13.97 4.85 -10.81
C MET A 63 13.36 5.07 -12.20
N GLY A 64 12.39 5.97 -12.35
CA GLY A 64 11.77 6.34 -13.61
C GLY A 64 10.47 5.62 -13.94
N TYR A 65 9.93 4.82 -13.04
CA TYR A 65 8.63 4.15 -13.21
C TYR A 65 7.46 5.10 -12.92
N ARG A 66 6.35 4.92 -13.62
CA ARG A 66 5.07 5.55 -13.32
C ARG A 66 4.41 4.73 -12.22
N VAL A 67 4.22 5.36 -11.06
CA VAL A 67 3.80 4.66 -9.84
C VAL A 67 2.49 5.21 -9.32
N GLY A 68 1.63 4.32 -8.83
CA GLY A 68 0.45 4.64 -8.04
C GLY A 68 0.47 3.93 -6.69
N ILE A 69 -0.25 4.48 -5.74
CA ILE A 69 -0.54 3.86 -4.44
C ILE A 69 -2.06 3.81 -4.25
N LEU A 70 -2.57 2.63 -3.94
CA LEU A 70 -3.90 2.42 -3.39
C LEU A 70 -3.75 2.13 -1.89
N ASP A 71 -4.12 3.10 -1.05
CA ASP A 71 -4.19 2.91 0.40
C ASP A 71 -5.55 2.30 0.76
N ALA A 72 -5.54 1.01 1.03
CA ALA A 72 -6.71 0.22 1.34
C ALA A 72 -6.82 -0.12 2.85
N ASP A 73 -6.00 0.48 3.70
CA ASP A 73 -6.06 0.29 5.15
C ASP A 73 -7.21 1.11 5.76
N ILE A 74 -8.37 0.47 5.88
CA ILE A 74 -9.62 1.10 6.34
C ILE A 74 -9.49 1.60 7.78
N TYR A 75 -8.74 0.88 8.60
CA TYR A 75 -8.66 1.14 10.03
C TYR A 75 -7.57 2.16 10.40
N GLY A 76 -6.63 2.40 9.49
CA GLY A 76 -5.54 3.34 9.70
C GLY A 76 -4.95 3.88 8.40
N PRO A 77 -5.77 4.55 7.55
CA PRO A 77 -5.26 5.10 6.29
C PRO A 77 -4.19 6.14 6.59
N SER A 78 -2.98 5.90 6.18
CA SER A 78 -1.82 6.71 6.55
C SER A 78 -1.07 7.33 5.37
N GLN A 79 -1.31 6.85 4.16
CA GLN A 79 -0.62 7.37 2.98
C GLN A 79 -0.89 8.86 2.72
N PRO A 80 -2.13 9.41 2.92
CA PRO A 80 -2.36 10.85 2.80
C PRO A 80 -1.46 11.69 3.68
N LYS A 81 -1.24 11.29 4.94
CA LYS A 81 -0.35 11.97 5.87
C LYS A 81 1.11 11.87 5.41
N MET A 82 1.55 10.67 5.05
CA MET A 82 2.93 10.40 4.63
C MET A 82 3.35 11.20 3.38
N PHE A 83 2.39 11.59 2.56
CA PHE A 83 2.62 12.40 1.36
C PHE A 83 2.12 13.85 1.47
N GLY A 84 1.66 14.29 2.63
CA GLY A 84 1.21 15.67 2.86
C GLY A 84 -0.03 16.07 2.08
N VAL A 85 -0.91 15.12 1.77
CA VAL A 85 -2.14 15.34 0.99
C VAL A 85 -3.42 14.99 1.76
N GLU A 86 -3.41 15.09 3.09
CA GLU A 86 -4.54 14.77 3.97
C GLU A 86 -5.81 15.58 3.66
N GLY A 87 -5.63 16.79 3.14
CA GLY A 87 -6.75 17.67 2.77
C GLY A 87 -7.29 17.45 1.36
N TYR A 88 -6.75 16.48 0.61
CA TYR A 88 -7.22 16.22 -0.75
C TYR A 88 -8.66 15.70 -0.75
N LEU A 89 -9.47 16.30 -1.62
CA LEU A 89 -10.84 15.87 -1.88
C LEU A 89 -10.88 15.35 -3.33
N PRO A 90 -11.10 14.07 -3.55
CA PRO A 90 -11.15 13.52 -4.89
C PRO A 90 -12.24 14.15 -5.73
N ASP A 91 -11.88 14.69 -6.89
CA ASP A 91 -12.83 15.16 -7.91
C ASP A 91 -13.32 13.96 -8.75
N ALA A 92 -14.52 14.08 -9.27
CA ALA A 92 -15.09 13.15 -10.22
C ALA A 92 -15.16 13.77 -11.62
N GLU A 93 -14.70 13.02 -12.61
CA GLU A 93 -14.88 13.35 -14.03
C GLU A 93 -15.79 12.32 -14.70
N ARG A 94 -16.50 12.75 -15.75
CA ARG A 94 -17.27 11.84 -16.58
C ARG A 94 -16.53 11.58 -17.88
N ILE A 95 -16.09 10.31 -18.06
CA ILE A 95 -15.34 9.87 -19.23
C ILE A 95 -16.12 8.75 -19.91
N ASP A 96 -16.40 8.90 -21.19
CA ASP A 96 -17.16 7.92 -22.00
C ASP A 96 -18.53 7.52 -21.37
N GLY A 97 -19.10 8.44 -20.60
CA GLY A 97 -20.39 8.23 -19.94
C GLY A 97 -20.32 7.61 -18.55
N GLU A 98 -19.14 7.24 -18.07
CA GLU A 98 -18.89 6.70 -16.74
C GLU A 98 -18.22 7.72 -15.80
N ASP A 99 -18.61 7.70 -14.54
CA ASP A 99 -18.02 8.57 -13.53
C ASP A 99 -16.70 7.96 -13.04
N CYS A 100 -15.61 8.69 -13.13
CA CYS A 100 -14.30 8.30 -12.63
C CYS A 100 -13.80 9.25 -11.54
N ILE A 101 -12.99 8.73 -10.63
CA ILE A 101 -12.44 9.44 -9.49
C ILE A 101 -10.98 9.79 -9.82
N LEU A 102 -10.59 11.03 -9.59
CA LEU A 102 -9.21 11.49 -9.81
C LEU A 102 -8.36 11.16 -8.57
N PRO A 103 -7.20 10.50 -8.73
CA PRO A 103 -6.25 10.33 -7.64
C PRO A 103 -5.50 11.64 -7.35
N ALA A 104 -5.05 11.82 -6.11
CA ALA A 104 -4.13 12.90 -5.78
C ALA A 104 -2.80 12.70 -6.53
N ASP A 105 -2.19 13.80 -6.96
CA ASP A 105 -0.77 13.79 -7.35
C ASP A 105 0.08 14.08 -6.10
N ALA A 106 0.76 13.07 -5.63
CA ALA A 106 1.56 13.11 -4.43
C ALA A 106 3.04 12.89 -4.80
N MET A 107 3.80 13.95 -4.99
CA MET A 107 5.20 13.90 -5.39
C MET A 107 5.41 13.12 -6.72
N GLY A 108 4.50 13.26 -7.70
CA GLY A 108 4.53 12.52 -8.97
C GLY A 108 4.09 11.04 -8.86
N ILE A 109 3.48 10.66 -7.76
CA ILE A 109 2.81 9.38 -7.53
C ILE A 109 1.30 9.60 -7.52
N LYS A 110 0.53 8.78 -8.22
CA LYS A 110 -0.92 8.80 -8.14
C LYS A 110 -1.39 8.11 -6.87
N LEU A 111 -1.94 8.88 -5.94
CA LEU A 111 -2.39 8.36 -4.65
C LEU A 111 -3.91 8.36 -4.56
N MET A 112 -4.49 7.20 -4.29
CA MET A 112 -5.88 7.05 -3.87
C MET A 112 -5.92 6.36 -2.51
N SER A 113 -6.62 6.96 -1.56
CA SER A 113 -6.75 6.43 -0.20
C SER A 113 -8.19 6.41 0.24
N ILE A 114 -8.56 5.36 0.96
CA ILE A 114 -9.85 5.29 1.65
C ILE A 114 -9.99 6.45 2.65
N GLY A 115 -8.87 6.97 3.17
CA GLY A 115 -8.83 8.12 4.07
C GLY A 115 -9.34 9.42 3.46
N PHE A 116 -9.44 9.53 2.13
CA PHE A 116 -10.05 10.70 1.48
C PHE A 116 -11.57 10.73 1.60
N PHE A 117 -12.20 9.58 1.90
CA PHE A 117 -13.66 9.42 1.93
C PHE A 117 -14.21 9.22 3.34
N ILE A 118 -13.36 8.82 4.29
CA ILE A 118 -13.78 8.48 5.65
C ILE A 118 -13.24 9.52 6.63
N LYS A 119 -14.13 10.14 7.41
CA LYS A 119 -13.68 10.93 8.56
C LYS A 119 -13.19 9.99 9.65
N PRO A 120 -12.15 10.35 10.42
CA PRO A 120 -11.67 9.52 11.53
C PRO A 120 -12.74 9.12 12.54
N SER A 121 -13.76 9.98 12.74
CA SER A 121 -14.93 9.70 13.61
C SER A 121 -15.85 8.60 13.05
N ASP A 122 -15.86 8.38 11.75
CA ASP A 122 -16.81 7.51 11.07
C ASP A 122 -16.22 6.11 10.83
N ALA A 123 -14.90 5.97 10.87
CA ALA A 123 -14.19 4.70 10.66
C ALA A 123 -14.65 3.58 11.61
N LEU A 124 -15.06 3.93 12.84
CA LEU A 124 -15.61 3.00 13.83
C LEU A 124 -17.01 2.44 13.48
N ILE A 125 -17.72 3.09 12.56
CA ILE A 125 -19.11 2.75 12.20
C ILE A 125 -19.15 1.94 10.91
N TRP A 126 -18.07 1.92 10.14
CA TRP A 126 -18.00 1.19 8.89
C TRP A 126 -17.98 -0.31 9.13
N ARG A 127 -19.07 -0.97 8.72
CA ARG A 127 -19.13 -2.44 8.71
C ARG A 127 -18.35 -2.96 7.50
N ASP A 128 -17.80 -4.16 7.60
CA ASP A 128 -16.97 -4.79 6.56
C ASP A 128 -17.55 -4.70 5.14
N ALA A 129 -18.87 -4.84 5.00
CA ALA A 129 -19.54 -4.74 3.71
C ALA A 129 -19.51 -3.33 3.10
N MET A 130 -19.62 -2.27 3.91
CA MET A 130 -19.55 -0.88 3.44
C MET A 130 -18.12 -0.54 3.01
N ALA A 131 -17.16 -0.95 3.81
CA ALA A 131 -15.75 -0.78 3.53
C ALA A 131 -15.32 -1.50 2.24
N THR A 132 -15.75 -2.74 2.07
CA THR A 132 -15.48 -3.52 0.85
C THR A 132 -16.10 -2.88 -0.39
N ASN A 133 -17.33 -2.34 -0.30
CA ASN A 133 -17.96 -1.65 -1.42
C ASN A 133 -17.24 -0.35 -1.80
N ALA A 134 -16.81 0.44 -0.82
CA ALA A 134 -16.04 1.66 -1.07
C ALA A 134 -14.68 1.35 -1.71
N LEU A 135 -13.97 0.33 -1.21
CA LEU A 135 -12.73 -0.15 -1.81
C LEU A 135 -12.93 -0.61 -3.25
N ARG A 136 -14.02 -1.36 -3.52
CA ARG A 136 -14.37 -1.78 -4.88
C ARG A 136 -14.58 -0.58 -5.81
N GLN A 137 -15.29 0.45 -5.37
CA GLN A 137 -15.45 1.68 -6.14
C GLN A 137 -14.11 2.37 -6.39
N MET A 138 -13.28 2.52 -5.37
CA MET A 138 -11.95 3.10 -5.52
C MET A 138 -11.08 2.32 -6.52
N ILE A 139 -11.12 1.00 -6.46
CA ILE A 139 -10.37 0.13 -7.38
C ILE A 139 -10.81 0.36 -8.83
N HIS A 140 -12.12 0.32 -9.09
CA HIS A 140 -12.66 0.33 -10.45
C HIS A 140 -12.85 1.73 -11.03
N GLN A 141 -13.13 2.74 -10.19
CA GLN A 141 -13.45 4.08 -10.65
C GLN A 141 -12.27 5.05 -10.62
N THR A 142 -11.14 4.70 -10.01
CA THR A 142 -9.96 5.59 -10.01
C THR A 142 -9.31 5.64 -11.39
N LYS A 143 -9.12 6.86 -11.91
CA LYS A 143 -8.42 7.13 -13.17
C LYS A 143 -6.90 7.00 -12.98
N TRP A 144 -6.42 5.77 -12.95
CA TRP A 144 -5.00 5.51 -12.78
C TRP A 144 -4.16 5.95 -13.98
N GLY A 145 -4.69 5.82 -15.19
CA GLY A 145 -3.93 5.97 -16.43
C GLY A 145 -2.89 4.87 -16.59
N GLY A 146 -1.91 5.10 -17.45
CA GLY A 146 -0.82 4.14 -17.63
C GLY A 146 0.15 4.16 -16.46
N LEU A 147 0.14 3.14 -15.62
CA LEU A 147 1.11 2.92 -14.54
C LEU A 147 1.98 1.71 -14.85
N ASP A 148 3.26 1.79 -14.46
CA ASP A 148 4.15 0.63 -14.49
C ASP A 148 3.96 -0.21 -13.23
N PHE A 149 3.74 0.45 -12.08
CA PHE A 149 3.46 -0.18 -10.79
C PHE A 149 2.29 0.49 -10.06
N LEU A 150 1.38 -0.32 -9.53
CA LEU A 150 0.41 0.07 -8.51
C LEU A 150 0.73 -0.69 -7.22
N LEU A 151 1.16 0.02 -6.18
CA LEU A 151 1.35 -0.54 -4.85
C LEU A 151 0.03 -0.48 -4.10
N VAL A 152 -0.37 -1.59 -3.49
CA VAL A 152 -1.59 -1.69 -2.71
C VAL A 152 -1.20 -1.86 -1.25
N ASP A 153 -1.39 -0.82 -0.46
CA ASP A 153 -1.18 -0.84 0.99
C ASP A 153 -2.36 -1.54 1.66
N LEU A 154 -2.22 -2.83 1.95
CA LEU A 154 -3.30 -3.65 2.50
C LEU A 154 -3.53 -3.36 3.99
N PRO A 155 -4.73 -3.61 4.54
CA PRO A 155 -4.92 -3.64 5.99
C PRO A 155 -3.94 -4.62 6.67
N PRO A 156 -3.67 -4.51 7.96
CA PRO A 156 -2.90 -5.53 8.67
C PRO A 156 -3.68 -6.83 8.83
N GLY A 157 -2.97 -7.97 8.84
CA GLY A 157 -3.57 -9.29 9.01
C GLY A 157 -3.87 -10.01 7.71
N THR A 158 -4.81 -10.98 7.73
CA THR A 158 -5.14 -11.88 6.62
C THR A 158 -6.65 -12.16 6.51
N GLY A 159 -7.49 -11.16 6.78
CA GLY A 159 -8.94 -11.32 6.85
C GLY A 159 -9.67 -11.22 5.51
N GLY A 160 -11.01 -11.25 5.54
CA GLY A 160 -11.87 -11.22 4.35
C GLY A 160 -11.72 -9.98 3.48
N VAL A 161 -11.33 -8.84 4.06
CA VAL A 161 -11.07 -7.59 3.30
C VAL A 161 -9.87 -7.77 2.36
N HIS A 162 -8.81 -8.48 2.78
CA HIS A 162 -7.66 -8.81 1.91
C HIS A 162 -8.11 -9.60 0.68
N LEU A 163 -8.91 -10.65 0.90
CA LEU A 163 -9.41 -11.51 -0.17
C LEU A 163 -10.29 -10.73 -1.15
N ALA A 164 -11.12 -9.82 -0.64
CA ALA A 164 -11.94 -8.95 -1.48
C ALA A 164 -11.07 -8.03 -2.35
N ILE A 165 -10.07 -7.36 -1.79
CA ILE A 165 -9.15 -6.50 -2.55
C ILE A 165 -8.38 -7.30 -3.60
N ILE A 166 -7.84 -8.46 -3.21
CA ILE A 166 -7.05 -9.34 -4.08
C ILE A 166 -7.91 -9.87 -5.24
N SER A 167 -9.18 -10.18 -5.01
CA SER A 167 -10.08 -10.67 -6.05
C SER A 167 -10.50 -9.59 -7.06
N GLU A 168 -10.58 -8.34 -6.63
CA GLU A 168 -10.96 -7.21 -7.50
C GLU A 168 -9.77 -6.66 -8.29
N LEU A 169 -8.56 -6.75 -7.74
CA LEU A 169 -7.32 -6.35 -8.40
C LEU A 169 -6.61 -7.59 -8.95
N LYS A 170 -6.11 -7.51 -10.18
CA LYS A 170 -5.18 -8.53 -10.71
C LYS A 170 -3.82 -8.35 -10.05
N VAL A 171 -3.71 -8.72 -8.78
CA VAL A 171 -2.44 -8.65 -8.06
C VAL A 171 -1.43 -9.58 -8.71
N THR A 172 -0.29 -9.03 -9.12
CA THR A 172 0.76 -9.76 -9.84
C THR A 172 1.89 -10.23 -8.94
N GLY A 173 1.93 -9.75 -7.69
CA GLY A 173 2.90 -10.18 -6.68
C GLY A 173 2.63 -9.54 -5.34
N ALA A 174 3.17 -10.14 -4.28
CA ALA A 174 3.03 -9.65 -2.92
C ALA A 174 4.39 -9.51 -2.22
N VAL A 175 4.57 -8.42 -1.49
CA VAL A 175 5.67 -8.20 -0.54
C VAL A 175 5.10 -8.27 0.86
N ILE A 176 5.79 -8.98 1.76
CA ILE A 176 5.40 -9.08 3.17
C ILE A 176 6.40 -8.32 4.02
N VAL A 177 5.90 -7.37 4.82
CA VAL A 177 6.70 -6.58 5.76
C VAL A 177 6.55 -7.16 7.16
N SER A 178 7.66 -7.38 7.84
CA SER A 178 7.71 -7.88 9.21
C SER A 178 8.80 -7.17 10.02
N THR A 179 8.79 -7.38 11.33
CA THR A 179 9.91 -7.07 12.22
C THR A 179 10.62 -8.36 12.61
N PRO A 180 11.87 -8.31 13.20
CA PRO A 180 12.62 -9.50 13.57
C PRO A 180 11.97 -10.38 14.65
N GLN A 181 10.97 -9.87 15.38
CA GLN A 181 10.34 -10.57 16.51
C GLN A 181 9.66 -11.86 16.08
N GLN A 182 9.86 -12.94 16.84
CA GLN A 182 9.25 -14.25 16.59
C GLN A 182 7.72 -14.21 16.47
N VAL A 183 7.06 -13.34 17.27
CA VAL A 183 5.60 -13.14 17.18
C VAL A 183 5.19 -12.57 15.83
N ALA A 184 5.99 -11.63 15.27
CA ALA A 184 5.73 -11.07 13.96
C ALA A 184 5.98 -12.10 12.85
N VAL A 185 7.02 -12.91 12.97
CA VAL A 185 7.37 -13.99 12.03
C VAL A 185 6.27 -15.05 11.96
N ALA A 186 5.64 -15.40 13.09
CA ALA A 186 4.50 -16.32 13.10
C ALA A 186 3.33 -15.80 12.25
N ASP A 187 3.12 -14.48 12.21
CA ASP A 187 2.09 -13.85 11.39
C ASP A 187 2.51 -13.76 9.91
N VAL A 188 3.82 -13.65 9.60
CA VAL A 188 4.35 -13.74 8.23
C VAL A 188 3.95 -15.05 7.57
N ARG A 189 4.03 -16.17 8.32
CA ARG A 189 3.60 -17.49 7.82
C ARG A 189 2.18 -17.46 7.29
N ARG A 190 1.23 -16.90 8.06
CA ARG A 190 -0.18 -16.77 7.61
C ARG A 190 -0.32 -15.93 6.35
N GLY A 191 0.48 -14.85 6.24
CA GLY A 191 0.52 -14.02 5.04
C GLY A 191 0.99 -14.79 3.80
N VAL A 192 2.09 -15.54 3.93
CA VAL A 192 2.63 -16.39 2.85
C VAL A 192 1.62 -17.46 2.43
N GLU A 193 1.03 -18.16 3.42
CA GLU A 193 0.02 -19.20 3.17
C GLU A 193 -1.23 -18.64 2.49
N MET A 194 -1.68 -17.43 2.87
CA MET A 194 -2.81 -16.76 2.22
C MET A 194 -2.54 -16.50 0.74
N PHE A 195 -1.38 -15.94 0.38
CA PHE A 195 -1.06 -15.66 -1.01
C PHE A 195 -0.81 -16.92 -1.85
N ARG A 196 -0.31 -18.00 -1.22
CA ARG A 196 -0.06 -19.30 -1.87
C ARG A 196 -1.28 -20.21 -1.95
N ALA A 197 -2.40 -19.85 -1.31
CA ALA A 197 -3.60 -20.69 -1.29
C ALA A 197 -4.15 -20.96 -2.70
N ASP A 198 -4.63 -22.21 -2.97
CA ASP A 198 -5.04 -22.74 -4.28
C ASP A 198 -6.02 -21.88 -5.09
N LYS A 199 -6.72 -20.93 -4.46
CA LYS A 199 -7.67 -20.04 -5.14
C LYS A 199 -7.11 -18.63 -5.36
N ILE A 200 -5.93 -18.35 -4.85
CA ILE A 200 -5.30 -17.03 -4.87
C ILE A 200 -4.07 -17.05 -5.75
N GLU A 201 -3.14 -17.99 -5.50
CA GLU A 201 -1.95 -18.26 -6.33
C GLU A 201 -1.13 -17.01 -6.70
N ILE A 202 -1.01 -16.07 -5.74
CA ILE A 202 -0.22 -14.85 -5.94
C ILE A 202 1.22 -15.11 -5.51
N PRO A 203 2.20 -14.89 -6.37
CA PRO A 203 3.60 -15.04 -6.04
C PRO A 203 4.02 -14.11 -4.90
N VAL A 204 4.65 -14.65 -3.86
CA VAL A 204 5.31 -13.83 -2.84
C VAL A 204 6.67 -13.41 -3.37
N VAL A 205 6.75 -12.15 -3.78
CA VAL A 205 7.92 -11.52 -4.39
C VAL A 205 9.08 -11.42 -3.40
N GLY A 206 8.75 -11.31 -2.12
CA GLY A 206 9.72 -11.43 -1.05
C GLY A 206 9.27 -10.84 0.28
N ILE A 207 10.16 -10.98 1.26
CA ILE A 207 9.99 -10.49 2.63
C ILE A 207 10.97 -9.37 2.91
N ILE A 208 10.49 -8.32 3.59
CA ILE A 208 11.30 -7.20 4.10
C ILE A 208 11.29 -7.29 5.63
N GLU A 209 12.47 -7.30 6.23
CA GLU A 209 12.62 -7.18 7.68
C GLU A 209 12.81 -5.71 8.06
N ASN A 210 11.75 -5.07 8.53
CA ASN A 210 11.78 -3.67 8.97
C ASN A 210 12.12 -3.57 10.45
N MET A 211 12.65 -2.42 10.87
CA MET A 211 13.12 -2.16 12.25
C MET A 211 14.18 -3.19 12.70
N ALA A 212 15.07 -3.58 11.78
CA ALA A 212 16.02 -4.67 11.99
C ALA A 212 17.08 -4.33 13.05
N TRP A 213 17.52 -3.09 13.12
CA TRP A 213 18.42 -2.57 14.16
C TRP A 213 18.30 -1.05 14.28
N PHE A 214 18.89 -0.51 15.33
CA PHE A 214 19.10 0.92 15.52
C PHE A 214 20.60 1.20 15.64
N THR A 215 21.07 2.27 15.01
CA THR A 215 22.44 2.79 15.13
C THR A 215 22.38 4.23 15.63
N PRO A 216 22.87 4.53 16.86
CA PRO A 216 22.96 5.90 17.35
C PRO A 216 23.97 6.73 16.52
N LYS A 217 23.70 8.00 16.31
CA LYS A 217 24.59 8.91 15.59
C LYS A 217 25.95 9.05 16.27
N GLU A 218 25.98 8.99 17.59
CA GLU A 218 27.17 9.09 18.46
C GLU A 218 28.04 7.83 18.42
N LEU A 219 27.45 6.68 18.01
CA LEU A 219 28.12 5.38 17.96
C LEU A 219 27.81 4.69 16.61
N PRO A 220 28.33 5.20 15.50
CA PRO A 220 27.97 4.75 14.15
C PRO A 220 28.38 3.31 13.83
N GLU A 221 29.34 2.75 14.58
CA GLU A 221 29.78 1.35 14.43
C GLU A 221 28.88 0.36 15.21
N ASN A 222 27.99 0.86 16.10
CA ASN A 222 27.19 0.02 16.97
C ASN A 222 25.82 -0.24 16.38
N ARG A 223 25.37 -1.50 16.42
CA ARG A 223 23.99 -1.90 16.07
C ARG A 223 23.28 -2.48 17.27
N TYR A 224 22.13 -1.92 17.57
CA TYR A 224 21.27 -2.39 18.66
C TYR A 224 20.04 -3.09 18.07
N TYR A 225 19.90 -4.37 18.35
CA TYR A 225 18.80 -5.21 17.84
C TYR A 225 17.60 -5.19 18.79
N ILE A 226 16.91 -4.06 18.87
CA ILE A 226 15.84 -3.78 19.84
C ILE A 226 14.70 -4.78 19.73
N PHE A 227 14.39 -5.23 18.51
CA PHE A 227 13.30 -6.17 18.22
C PHE A 227 13.78 -7.59 17.91
N GLY A 228 15.01 -7.94 18.23
CA GLY A 228 15.63 -9.22 17.86
C GLY A 228 16.40 -9.11 16.55
N HIS A 229 16.87 -10.22 16.01
CA HIS A 229 17.77 -10.24 14.87
C HIS A 229 17.41 -11.35 13.89
N GLY A 230 17.21 -10.99 12.61
CA GLY A 230 17.16 -11.92 11.49
C GLY A 230 15.98 -12.90 11.49
N GLY A 231 14.92 -12.65 12.26
CA GLY A 231 13.79 -13.59 12.34
C GLY A 231 13.03 -13.74 11.03
N ALA A 232 12.77 -12.64 10.33
CA ALA A 232 12.09 -12.68 9.04
C ALA A 232 12.99 -13.21 7.92
N ARG A 233 14.30 -12.94 7.98
CA ARG A 233 15.30 -13.53 7.08
C ARG A 233 15.36 -15.05 7.22
N ALA A 234 15.51 -15.55 8.44
CA ALA A 234 15.54 -16.99 8.70
C ALA A 234 14.25 -17.68 8.23
N PHE A 235 13.10 -17.04 8.44
CA PHE A 235 11.82 -17.55 7.93
C PHE A 235 11.79 -17.61 6.40
N ALA A 236 12.28 -16.57 5.72
CA ALA A 236 12.34 -16.51 4.27
C ALA A 236 13.17 -17.67 3.70
N GLU A 237 14.36 -17.89 4.24
CA GLU A 237 15.28 -18.98 3.87
C GLU A 237 14.66 -20.36 4.10
N GLN A 238 13.98 -20.58 5.23
CA GLN A 238 13.34 -21.86 5.58
C GLN A 238 12.10 -22.20 4.73
N ASN A 239 11.47 -21.21 4.09
CA ASN A 239 10.22 -21.39 3.36
C ASN A 239 10.33 -21.08 1.87
N ASP A 240 11.54 -21.01 1.34
CA ASP A 240 11.83 -20.70 -0.08
C ASP A 240 11.10 -19.43 -0.56
N VAL A 241 11.16 -18.35 0.26
CA VAL A 241 10.66 -17.03 -0.08
C VAL A 241 11.86 -16.09 -0.27
N PRO A 242 11.92 -15.28 -1.33
CA PRO A 242 13.00 -14.32 -1.49
C PRO A 242 13.09 -13.35 -0.31
N PHE A 243 14.31 -13.07 0.16
CA PHE A 243 14.56 -12.04 1.16
C PHE A 243 15.03 -10.75 0.46
N LEU A 244 14.24 -9.70 0.56
CA LEU A 244 14.49 -8.44 -0.16
C LEU A 244 15.51 -7.56 0.55
N GLY A 245 15.47 -7.51 1.88
CA GLY A 245 16.43 -6.73 2.67
C GLY A 245 15.97 -6.43 4.08
N ASP A 246 16.91 -5.86 4.83
CA ASP A 246 16.71 -5.35 6.17
C ASP A 246 16.62 -3.83 6.12
N ILE A 247 15.69 -3.24 6.89
CA ILE A 247 15.55 -1.78 7.03
C ILE A 247 15.81 -1.43 8.49
N PRO A 248 16.83 -0.61 8.80
CA PRO A 248 17.09 -0.15 10.16
C PRO A 248 16.02 0.84 10.64
N ILE A 249 15.99 1.07 11.94
CA ILE A 249 15.28 2.21 12.53
C ILE A 249 16.08 3.47 12.24
N VAL A 250 15.52 4.39 11.45
CA VAL A 250 16.16 5.64 11.04
C VAL A 250 15.23 6.80 11.39
N GLN A 251 15.77 7.80 12.08
CA GLN A 251 14.98 8.95 12.52
C GLN A 251 14.37 9.71 11.34
N SER A 252 15.12 9.91 10.24
CA SER A 252 14.62 10.62 9.06
C SER A 252 13.39 9.94 8.41
N VAL A 253 13.22 8.63 8.60
CA VAL A 253 12.03 7.92 8.12
C VAL A 253 10.79 8.31 8.92
N MET A 254 10.93 8.48 10.24
CA MET A 254 9.85 8.95 11.10
C MET A 254 9.55 10.43 10.80
N ASP A 255 10.58 11.28 10.83
CA ASP A 255 10.44 12.72 10.58
C ASP A 255 9.79 12.98 9.20
N GLY A 256 10.26 12.31 8.15
CA GLY A 256 9.70 12.42 6.80
C GLY A 256 8.23 11.99 6.71
N SER A 257 7.84 10.94 7.44
CA SER A 257 6.43 10.50 7.51
C SER A 257 5.53 11.53 8.20
N GLU A 258 6.02 12.20 9.25
CA GLU A 258 5.28 13.25 9.94
C GLU A 258 5.20 14.55 9.14
N GLU A 259 6.23 14.86 8.36
CA GLU A 259 6.32 16.07 7.51
C GLU A 259 5.64 15.91 6.15
N GLY A 260 5.09 14.75 5.83
CA GLY A 260 4.46 14.47 4.52
C GLY A 260 5.47 14.34 3.38
N ARG A 261 6.70 13.93 3.68
CA ARG A 261 7.81 13.76 2.73
C ARG A 261 8.58 12.48 3.03
N PRO A 262 8.20 11.33 2.45
CA PRO A 262 8.89 10.05 2.71
C PRO A 262 10.39 10.16 2.51
N ALA A 263 11.16 9.57 3.44
CA ALA A 263 12.61 9.79 3.56
C ALA A 263 13.42 9.35 2.33
N ALA A 264 12.92 8.39 1.54
CA ALA A 264 13.53 8.02 0.25
C ALA A 264 13.58 9.17 -0.77
N GLY A 265 12.87 10.28 -0.52
CA GLY A 265 12.94 11.49 -1.33
C GLY A 265 13.89 12.56 -0.79
N THR A 266 14.36 12.42 0.46
CA THR A 266 15.09 13.48 1.18
C THR A 266 16.39 13.01 1.82
N ASP A 267 16.53 11.72 2.09
CA ASP A 267 17.72 11.13 2.73
C ASP A 267 18.41 10.15 1.76
N PRO A 268 19.61 10.46 1.24
CA PRO A 268 20.30 9.60 0.29
C PRO A 268 20.65 8.21 0.82
N ALA A 269 20.87 8.05 2.13
CA ALA A 269 21.16 6.74 2.72
C ALA A 269 19.90 5.87 2.73
N VAL A 270 18.76 6.45 3.06
CA VAL A 270 17.47 5.77 3.00
C VAL A 270 17.09 5.45 1.54
N GLU A 271 17.30 6.39 0.61
CA GLU A 271 17.07 6.17 -0.82
C GLU A 271 17.89 5.00 -1.36
N SER A 272 19.18 4.95 -1.06
CA SER A 272 20.07 3.85 -1.48
C SER A 272 19.61 2.49 -0.94
N LEU A 273 19.19 2.45 0.32
CA LEU A 273 18.66 1.24 0.95
C LEU A 273 17.39 0.74 0.26
N TYR A 274 16.41 1.62 0.05
CA TYR A 274 15.17 1.26 -0.62
C TYR A 274 15.37 0.95 -2.10
N ARG A 275 16.36 1.57 -2.77
CA ARG A 275 16.74 1.26 -4.15
C ARG A 275 17.18 -0.20 -4.28
N SER A 276 18.03 -0.69 -3.40
CA SER A 276 18.44 -2.10 -3.39
C SER A 276 17.26 -3.06 -3.22
N ILE A 277 16.28 -2.69 -2.39
CA ILE A 277 15.05 -3.47 -2.21
C ILE A 277 14.18 -3.40 -3.47
N ALA A 278 13.99 -2.18 -4.03
CA ALA A 278 13.18 -1.96 -5.23
C ALA A 278 13.71 -2.73 -6.45
N GLU A 279 15.02 -2.77 -6.65
CA GLU A 279 15.67 -3.54 -7.72
C GLU A 279 15.33 -5.03 -7.63
N LYS A 280 15.40 -5.61 -6.44
CA LYS A 280 15.00 -7.01 -6.22
C LYS A 280 13.50 -7.23 -6.42
N VAL A 281 12.65 -6.28 -6.00
CA VAL A 281 11.20 -6.33 -6.27
C VAL A 281 10.96 -6.38 -7.78
N VAL A 282 11.55 -5.45 -8.54
CA VAL A 282 11.41 -5.39 -10.01
C VAL A 282 11.90 -6.68 -10.66
N GLU A 283 13.07 -7.18 -10.27
CA GLU A 283 13.64 -8.42 -10.79
C GLU A 283 12.74 -9.63 -10.50
N ASN A 284 12.27 -9.77 -9.26
CA ASN A 284 11.43 -10.91 -8.88
C ASN A 284 10.05 -10.84 -9.53
N MET A 285 9.46 -9.65 -9.67
CA MET A 285 8.20 -9.48 -10.41
C MET A 285 8.34 -9.75 -11.91
N ALA A 286 9.52 -9.61 -12.49
CA ALA A 286 9.76 -9.98 -13.87
C ALA A 286 9.77 -11.51 -14.08
N LYS A 287 10.13 -12.28 -13.04
CA LYS A 287 10.15 -13.76 -13.08
C LYS A 287 8.77 -14.40 -12.88
N THR A 288 7.78 -13.63 -12.43
CA THR A 288 6.42 -14.12 -12.14
C THR A 288 5.44 -13.94 -13.32
N CYS A 289 5.92 -13.58 -14.49
CA CYS A 289 5.13 -13.36 -15.71
C CYS A 289 5.22 -14.54 -16.66
#